data_e1e9ddd0f7595102e0fd1cca85ad9d58
#
_entry.id   e1e9ddd0f7595102e0fd1cca85ad9d58
#
_cell.length_a   1.000
_cell.length_b   1.000
_cell.length_c   1.000
_cell.angle_alpha   90.00
_cell.angle_beta   90.00
_cell.angle_gamma   90.00
#
_symmetry.space_group_name_H-M   'P 1'
#
loop_
_entity.id
_entity.type
_entity.pdbx_description
1 polymer ?
#
loop_
_entity_poly.entity_id
_entity_poly.type
_entity_poly.pdbx_seq_one_letter_code
_entity_poly.pdbx_strand_id
1 'polypeptide(L)'
;MAEDPGQTSRVRLAFRIGYIGTSFFGSQYQPGIRTIEGEIESACLRAGIISGRKDSGLALSGRTDRGVHARNQVLAFSTHCPDRAVRALNGQLPYDIWVNSWAYVPDSFYPRYDVISRTYRYYYSRTPSDVSAMKAAAGLFKGTHDFRCFARVEPGKNPVKTIDHIEIITGKDECLLEISAQGFLWHMVRCIAGALLQISEGTLTTMELLYYLSGECKNKVKPASPDGLILWDVDTDLDWQEMTIPNLKTGRIIRKSEELLLLGKVYSLLLSGRDEKPE
;
A
#
# COMPACT_ATOMS: atom_id res chain seq x y z
N MET A 1 -10.06 -3.50 -49.01
CA MET A 1 -10.57 -2.71 -47.89
C MET A 1 -9.38 -1.91 -47.38
N ALA A 2 -9.38 -0.62 -47.56
CA ALA A 2 -8.29 0.26 -47.11
C ALA A 2 -8.35 0.35 -45.59
N GLU A 3 -7.26 0.03 -44.92
CA GLU A 3 -7.06 0.32 -43.50
C GLU A 3 -7.10 1.84 -43.33
N ASP A 4 -7.93 2.28 -42.38
CA ASP A 4 -8.04 3.68 -41.97
C ASP A 4 -6.71 4.11 -41.33
N PRO A 5 -5.94 5.09 -41.90
CA PRO A 5 -4.59 5.43 -41.39
C PRO A 5 -4.59 6.20 -40.05
N GLY A 6 -5.73 6.27 -39.36
CA GLY A 6 -5.87 7.04 -38.10
C GLY A 6 -6.04 6.24 -36.82
N GLN A 7 -6.21 4.92 -36.91
CA GLN A 7 -6.43 4.11 -35.67
C GLN A 7 -5.08 3.58 -35.17
N THR A 8 -4.45 4.32 -34.24
CA THR A 8 -3.30 3.83 -33.49
C THR A 8 -3.69 2.52 -32.79
N SER A 9 -2.88 1.47 -32.99
CA SER A 9 -3.11 0.17 -32.34
C SER A 9 -3.24 0.36 -30.84
N ARG A 10 -4.21 -0.32 -30.24
CA ARG A 10 -4.40 -0.32 -28.79
C ARG A 10 -3.19 -1.00 -28.15
N VAL A 11 -2.60 -0.36 -27.13
CA VAL A 11 -1.46 -0.89 -26.37
C VAL A 11 -1.79 -0.92 -24.89
N ARG A 12 -1.18 -1.85 -24.16
CA ARG A 12 -1.31 -1.94 -22.71
C ARG A 12 -0.06 -1.38 -22.05
N LEU A 13 -0.29 -0.53 -21.03
CA LEU A 13 0.75 0.11 -20.24
C LEU A 13 0.60 -0.27 -18.77
N ALA A 14 1.74 -0.41 -18.10
CA ALA A 14 1.82 -0.48 -16.65
C ALA A 14 2.47 0.80 -16.10
N PHE A 15 2.06 1.20 -14.90
CA PHE A 15 2.57 2.37 -14.20
C PHE A 15 2.85 2.02 -12.74
N ARG A 16 4.00 2.45 -12.20
CA ARG A 16 4.23 2.51 -10.77
C ARG A 16 3.67 3.82 -10.24
N ILE A 17 2.72 3.73 -9.31
CA ILE A 17 2.06 4.89 -8.74
C ILE A 17 2.32 4.98 -7.24
N GLY A 18 2.54 6.20 -6.75
CA GLY A 18 2.54 6.51 -5.33
C GLY A 18 1.27 7.25 -4.93
N TYR A 19 0.84 7.10 -3.68
CA TYR A 19 -0.27 7.86 -3.12
C TYR A 19 -0.24 7.98 -1.60
N ILE A 20 -0.80 9.10 -1.10
CA ILE A 20 -1.08 9.33 0.31
C ILE A 20 -2.52 8.92 0.58
N GLY A 21 -2.72 7.80 1.29
CA GLY A 21 -4.03 7.15 1.45
C GLY A 21 -5.02 7.85 2.39
N THR A 22 -4.58 8.81 3.19
CA THR A 22 -5.34 9.43 4.30
C THR A 22 -6.73 9.93 3.88
N SER A 23 -6.85 10.52 2.67
CA SER A 23 -8.10 11.09 2.16
C SER A 23 -8.91 10.14 1.27
N PHE A 24 -8.53 8.86 1.19
CA PHE A 24 -9.18 7.87 0.33
C PHE A 24 -9.86 6.77 1.14
N PHE A 25 -10.99 6.32 0.64
CA PHE A 25 -11.74 5.17 1.18
C PHE A 25 -11.23 3.83 0.65
N GLY A 26 -9.91 3.72 0.49
CA GLY A 26 -9.20 2.59 -0.06
C GLY A 26 -8.91 2.75 -1.56
N SER A 27 -8.25 1.73 -2.13
CA SER A 27 -7.83 1.79 -3.52
C SER A 27 -8.92 1.38 -4.50
N GLN A 28 -9.78 0.42 -4.14
CA GLN A 28 -10.79 -0.14 -5.03
C GLN A 28 -11.91 0.87 -5.31
N TYR A 29 -12.31 0.98 -6.58
CA TYR A 29 -13.42 1.81 -7.01
C TYR A 29 -14.72 1.50 -6.26
N GLN A 30 -15.41 2.56 -5.81
CA GLN A 30 -16.71 2.53 -5.19
C GLN A 30 -17.52 3.73 -5.71
N PRO A 31 -18.77 3.54 -6.17
CA PRO A 31 -19.60 4.63 -6.68
C PRO A 31 -19.80 5.73 -5.63
N GLY A 32 -19.61 6.99 -6.03
CA GLY A 32 -19.85 8.16 -5.15
C GLY A 32 -18.85 8.35 -4.02
N ILE A 33 -17.78 7.54 -3.94
CA ILE A 33 -16.79 7.59 -2.88
C ILE A 33 -15.41 7.83 -3.48
N ARG A 34 -14.60 8.68 -2.84
CA ARG A 34 -13.24 8.99 -3.29
C ARG A 34 -12.31 7.81 -3.07
N THR A 35 -11.84 7.19 -4.14
CA THR A 35 -10.93 6.04 -4.14
C THR A 35 -9.76 6.28 -5.10
N ILE A 36 -8.65 5.53 -4.93
CA ILE A 36 -7.48 5.66 -5.82
C ILE A 36 -7.86 5.32 -7.27
N GLU A 37 -8.53 4.18 -7.50
CA GLU A 37 -8.99 3.79 -8.85
C GLU A 37 -9.94 4.82 -9.46
N GLY A 38 -10.85 5.40 -8.66
CA GLY A 38 -11.81 6.40 -9.15
C GLY A 38 -11.14 7.70 -9.59
N GLU A 39 -10.16 8.19 -8.85
CA GLU A 39 -9.40 9.39 -9.23
C GLU A 39 -8.53 9.15 -10.47
N ILE A 40 -7.90 7.96 -10.58
CA ILE A 40 -7.12 7.60 -11.76
C ILE A 40 -8.02 7.50 -12.99
N GLU A 41 -9.15 6.80 -12.90
CA GLU A 41 -10.14 6.72 -13.97
C GLU A 41 -10.58 8.11 -14.42
N SER A 42 -10.97 8.97 -13.48
CA SER A 42 -11.39 10.34 -13.75
C SER A 42 -10.30 11.16 -14.43
N ALA A 43 -9.04 11.02 -14.00
CA ALA A 43 -7.89 11.68 -14.61
C ALA A 43 -7.65 11.20 -16.06
N CYS A 44 -7.72 9.89 -16.28
CA CYS A 44 -7.57 9.29 -17.61
C CYS A 44 -8.68 9.71 -18.58
N LEU A 45 -9.93 9.78 -18.09
CA LEU A 45 -11.09 10.24 -18.89
C LEU A 45 -10.93 11.73 -19.27
N ARG A 46 -10.60 12.61 -18.31
CA ARG A 46 -10.38 14.04 -18.59
C ARG A 46 -9.27 14.29 -19.59
N ALA A 47 -8.22 13.47 -19.57
CA ALA A 47 -7.10 13.56 -20.51
C ALA A 47 -7.38 12.89 -21.85
N GLY A 48 -8.52 12.21 -22.05
CA GLY A 48 -8.79 11.42 -23.24
C GLY A 48 -7.80 10.27 -23.45
N ILE A 49 -7.31 9.68 -22.33
CA ILE A 49 -6.37 8.55 -22.32
C ILE A 49 -7.12 7.24 -22.48
N ILE A 50 -8.27 7.11 -21.82
CA ILE A 50 -9.17 5.95 -21.89
C ILE A 50 -10.59 6.41 -22.18
N SER A 51 -11.44 5.53 -22.74
CA SER A 51 -12.87 5.73 -22.96
C SER A 51 -13.73 5.29 -21.76
N GLY A 52 -13.18 4.43 -20.92
CA GLY A 52 -13.85 3.90 -19.73
C GLY A 52 -13.01 2.83 -19.05
N ARG A 53 -13.32 2.58 -17.77
CA ARG A 53 -12.58 1.63 -16.95
C ARG A 53 -12.69 0.18 -17.43
N LYS A 54 -13.91 -0.24 -17.83
CA LYS A 54 -14.14 -1.60 -18.33
C LYS A 54 -13.41 -1.84 -19.63
N ASP A 55 -13.54 -0.91 -20.58
CA ASP A 55 -12.93 -1.05 -21.91
C ASP A 55 -11.40 -1.02 -21.83
N SER A 56 -10.83 -0.19 -20.98
CA SER A 56 -9.38 -0.11 -20.81
C SER A 56 -8.80 -1.25 -19.96
N GLY A 57 -9.60 -2.04 -19.25
CA GLY A 57 -9.12 -3.06 -18.34
C GLY A 57 -8.24 -2.49 -17.23
N LEU A 58 -8.59 -1.28 -16.72
CA LEU A 58 -7.87 -0.61 -15.63
C LEU A 58 -7.91 -1.46 -14.38
N ALA A 59 -6.74 -1.81 -13.86
CA ALA A 59 -6.58 -2.66 -12.67
C ALA A 59 -5.33 -2.31 -11.86
N LEU A 60 -5.40 -2.52 -10.54
CA LEU A 60 -4.27 -2.42 -9.61
C LEU A 60 -3.75 -3.81 -9.22
N SER A 61 -2.45 -3.90 -8.85
CA SER A 61 -1.82 -5.17 -8.42
C SER A 61 -2.36 -5.67 -7.08
N GLY A 62 -2.90 -4.81 -6.24
CA GLY A 62 -3.47 -5.17 -4.96
C GLY A 62 -4.42 -4.11 -4.43
N ARG A 63 -5.32 -4.52 -3.53
CA ARG A 63 -6.17 -3.60 -2.81
C ARG A 63 -5.44 -3.09 -1.58
N THR A 64 -5.57 -1.79 -1.31
CA THR A 64 -5.17 -1.19 -0.04
C THR A 64 -6.41 -0.68 0.68
N ASP A 65 -6.41 -0.78 2.01
CA ASP A 65 -7.52 -0.33 2.86
C ASP A 65 -7.60 1.21 2.86
N ARG A 66 -8.70 1.73 3.41
CA ARG A 66 -8.84 3.15 3.72
C ARG A 66 -7.67 3.61 4.59
N GLY A 67 -7.03 4.72 4.22
CA GLY A 67 -5.92 5.32 4.95
C GLY A 67 -4.54 4.76 4.60
N VAL A 68 -4.45 3.57 4.00
CA VAL A 68 -3.18 2.93 3.63
C VAL A 68 -2.52 3.64 2.46
N HIS A 69 -1.22 3.87 2.55
CA HIS A 69 -0.39 4.54 1.56
C HIS A 69 0.25 3.55 0.57
N ALA A 70 0.78 4.06 -0.53
CA ALA A 70 1.66 3.30 -1.40
C ALA A 70 2.80 4.17 -1.95
N ARG A 71 3.97 3.55 -2.12
CA ARG A 71 5.10 4.12 -2.81
C ARG A 71 5.16 3.66 -4.27
N ASN A 72 4.99 2.37 -4.52
CA ASN A 72 5.09 1.74 -5.84
C ASN A 72 3.99 0.71 -6.08
N GLN A 73 2.71 1.13 -6.02
CA GLN A 73 1.60 0.29 -6.47
C GLN A 73 1.64 0.15 -7.99
N VAL A 74 1.40 -1.04 -8.53
CA VAL A 74 1.32 -1.26 -9.99
C VAL A 74 -0.12 -1.12 -10.48
N LEU A 75 -0.31 -0.20 -11.42
CA LEU A 75 -1.53 0.04 -12.19
C LEU A 75 -1.29 -0.44 -13.63
N ALA A 76 -2.28 -1.05 -14.27
CA ALA A 76 -2.23 -1.28 -15.73
C ALA A 76 -3.56 -0.95 -16.38
N PHE A 77 -3.48 -0.45 -17.63
CA PHE A 77 -4.64 -0.24 -18.50
C PHE A 77 -4.21 -0.21 -19.97
N SER A 78 -5.17 -0.42 -20.88
CA SER A 78 -4.96 -0.34 -22.32
C SER A 78 -5.47 0.99 -22.86
N THR A 79 -4.75 1.57 -23.85
CA THR A 79 -5.06 2.87 -24.44
C THR A 79 -4.71 2.90 -25.92
N HIS A 80 -5.39 3.76 -26.70
CA HIS A 80 -5.03 4.14 -28.07
C HIS A 80 -4.09 5.37 -28.12
N CYS A 81 -3.79 5.97 -26.95
CA CYS A 81 -2.99 7.20 -26.85
C CYS A 81 -1.83 7.03 -25.86
N PRO A 82 -0.86 6.10 -26.11
CA PRO A 82 0.22 5.80 -25.15
C PRO A 82 1.08 7.02 -24.82
N ASP A 83 1.47 7.81 -25.80
CA ASP A 83 2.26 9.04 -25.58
C ASP A 83 1.54 10.06 -24.71
N ARG A 84 0.22 10.18 -24.88
CA ARG A 84 -0.60 11.05 -24.04
C ARG A 84 -0.69 10.52 -22.63
N ALA A 85 -0.85 9.19 -22.44
CA ALA A 85 -0.86 8.57 -21.15
C ALA A 85 0.42 8.87 -20.36
N VAL A 86 1.58 8.69 -20.98
CA VAL A 86 2.88 8.97 -20.35
C VAL A 86 3.06 10.46 -20.04
N ARG A 87 2.73 11.36 -20.99
CA ARG A 87 3.00 12.81 -20.82
C ARG A 87 2.00 13.52 -19.90
N ALA A 88 0.71 13.13 -19.95
CA ALA A 88 -0.36 13.91 -19.31
C ALA A 88 -0.81 13.36 -17.94
N LEU A 89 -0.66 12.07 -17.67
CA LEU A 89 -1.26 11.44 -16.51
C LEU A 89 -0.87 12.12 -15.19
N ASN A 90 0.42 12.39 -14.97
CA ASN A 90 0.90 13.07 -13.75
C ASN A 90 0.29 14.48 -13.57
N GLY A 91 0.02 15.19 -14.67
CA GLY A 91 -0.61 16.51 -14.62
C GLY A 91 -2.11 16.47 -14.29
N GLN A 92 -2.80 15.39 -14.60
CA GLN A 92 -4.24 15.22 -14.41
C GLN A 92 -4.62 14.59 -13.06
N LEU A 93 -3.70 13.85 -12.46
CA LEU A 93 -3.91 13.25 -11.13
C LEU A 93 -3.92 14.32 -10.04
N PRO A 94 -4.69 14.14 -8.96
CA PRO A 94 -4.63 15.02 -7.79
C PRO A 94 -3.23 14.98 -7.15
N TYR A 95 -2.93 15.95 -6.26
CA TYR A 95 -1.58 16.07 -5.67
C TYR A 95 -1.16 14.88 -4.82
N ASP A 96 -2.13 14.16 -4.27
CA ASP A 96 -1.95 13.00 -3.39
C ASP A 96 -1.88 11.66 -4.14
N ILE A 97 -1.84 11.70 -5.49
CA ILE A 97 -1.50 10.55 -6.37
C ILE A 97 -0.49 11.02 -7.41
N TRP A 98 0.53 10.20 -7.67
CA TRP A 98 1.55 10.46 -8.70
C TRP A 98 2.04 9.18 -9.35
N VAL A 99 2.66 9.32 -10.52
CA VAL A 99 3.30 8.23 -11.26
C VAL A 99 4.81 8.38 -11.13
N ASN A 100 5.49 7.30 -10.72
CA ASN A 100 6.94 7.23 -10.60
C ASN A 100 7.59 6.75 -11.90
N SER A 101 7.02 5.72 -12.53
CA SER A 101 7.56 5.09 -13.75
C SER A 101 6.46 4.39 -14.54
N TRP A 102 6.78 4.01 -15.78
CA TRP A 102 5.89 3.31 -16.68
C TRP A 102 6.63 2.25 -17.51
N ALA A 103 5.90 1.27 -18.06
CA ALA A 103 6.42 0.25 -18.96
C ALA A 103 5.36 -0.19 -19.98
N TYR A 104 5.81 -0.63 -21.16
CA TYR A 104 4.97 -1.44 -22.04
C TYR A 104 4.81 -2.84 -21.48
N VAL A 105 3.61 -3.39 -21.58
CA VAL A 105 3.33 -4.76 -21.13
C VAL A 105 2.49 -5.50 -22.19
N PRO A 106 2.55 -6.83 -22.22
CA PRO A 106 1.68 -7.63 -23.08
C PRO A 106 0.19 -7.33 -22.79
N ASP A 107 -0.66 -7.45 -23.81
CA ASP A 107 -2.11 -7.24 -23.66
C ASP A 107 -2.75 -8.14 -22.60
N SER A 108 -2.20 -9.34 -22.41
CA SER A 108 -2.60 -10.31 -21.39
C SER A 108 -2.18 -9.94 -19.97
N PHE A 109 -1.27 -8.96 -19.78
CA PHE A 109 -0.76 -8.59 -18.46
C PHE A 109 -1.87 -8.14 -17.53
N TYR A 110 -2.01 -8.81 -16.39
CA TYR A 110 -2.95 -8.46 -15.36
C TYR A 110 -2.22 -8.26 -14.02
N PRO A 111 -2.08 -7.01 -13.52
CA PRO A 111 -1.17 -6.66 -12.43
C PRO A 111 -1.45 -7.41 -11.12
N ARG A 112 -2.65 -7.92 -10.93
CA ARG A 112 -3.00 -8.68 -9.72
C ARG A 112 -2.32 -10.05 -9.65
N TYR A 113 -2.06 -10.68 -10.79
CA TYR A 113 -1.58 -12.06 -10.87
C TYR A 113 -0.16 -12.18 -11.43
N ASP A 114 0.26 -11.24 -12.29
CA ASP A 114 1.52 -11.31 -13.03
C ASP A 114 2.67 -10.57 -12.34
N VAL A 115 2.46 -10.04 -11.13
CA VAL A 115 3.54 -9.51 -10.30
C VAL A 115 4.13 -10.61 -9.42
N ILE A 116 5.44 -10.52 -9.17
CA ILE A 116 6.22 -11.53 -8.46
C ILE A 116 5.90 -11.50 -6.96
N SER A 117 6.06 -10.34 -6.34
CA SER A 117 5.81 -10.18 -4.90
C SER A 117 5.34 -8.76 -4.55
N ARG A 118 4.91 -8.59 -3.33
CA ARG A 118 4.55 -7.30 -2.73
C ARG A 118 5.27 -7.15 -1.42
N THR A 119 5.91 -6.00 -1.23
CA THR A 119 6.57 -5.62 0.01
C THR A 119 5.79 -4.52 0.68
N TYR A 120 5.48 -4.71 1.95
CA TYR A 120 4.87 -3.70 2.80
C TYR A 120 5.83 -3.28 3.89
N ARG A 121 5.74 -2.00 4.30
CA ARG A 121 6.34 -1.45 5.51
C ARG A 121 5.27 -0.93 6.42
N TYR A 122 5.34 -1.29 7.71
CA TYR A 122 4.48 -0.74 8.75
C TYR A 122 5.33 0.02 9.76
N TYR A 123 5.14 1.33 9.83
CA TYR A 123 5.82 2.21 10.77
C TYR A 123 5.02 2.29 12.08
N TYR A 124 5.66 1.97 13.19
CA TYR A 124 5.05 2.09 14.51
C TYR A 124 5.14 3.54 14.98
N SER A 125 4.07 4.08 15.55
CA SER A 125 3.98 5.48 15.98
C SER A 125 4.83 5.79 17.22
N ARG A 126 5.28 4.76 17.91
CA ARG A 126 6.17 4.82 19.07
C ARG A 126 7.07 3.60 19.08
N THR A 127 8.24 3.71 19.73
CA THR A 127 9.12 2.57 19.93
C THR A 127 8.41 1.50 20.77
N PRO A 128 8.32 0.24 20.31
CA PRO A 128 7.75 -0.87 21.08
C PRO A 128 8.52 -1.12 22.38
N SER A 129 7.83 -1.61 23.42
CA SER A 129 8.41 -1.79 24.77
C SER A 129 9.51 -2.85 24.79
N ASP A 130 9.32 -3.98 24.09
CA ASP A 130 10.32 -5.03 23.93
C ASP A 130 10.53 -5.37 22.44
N VAL A 131 11.49 -4.68 21.84
CA VAL A 131 11.88 -4.89 20.44
C VAL A 131 12.50 -6.27 20.24
N SER A 132 13.19 -6.83 21.24
CA SER A 132 13.83 -8.14 21.13
C SER A 132 12.80 -9.26 21.03
N ALA A 133 11.78 -9.24 21.89
CA ALA A 133 10.64 -10.16 21.80
C ALA A 133 9.90 -10.02 20.46
N MET A 134 9.71 -8.78 20.00
CA MET A 134 9.07 -8.48 18.73
C MET A 134 9.85 -9.05 17.52
N LYS A 135 11.18 -8.91 17.50
CA LYS A 135 12.06 -9.49 16.48
C LYS A 135 11.99 -11.01 16.46
N ALA A 136 12.05 -11.63 17.63
CA ALA A 136 11.94 -13.09 17.76
C ALA A 136 10.57 -13.60 17.25
N ALA A 137 9.49 -12.92 17.62
CA ALA A 137 8.13 -13.26 17.18
C ALA A 137 7.93 -13.03 15.67
N ALA A 138 8.54 -12.00 15.08
CA ALA A 138 8.46 -11.75 13.64
C ALA A 138 8.96 -12.95 12.84
N GLY A 139 10.07 -13.58 13.27
CA GLY A 139 10.62 -14.78 12.63
C GLY A 139 9.64 -15.95 12.55
N LEU A 140 8.70 -16.06 13.46
CA LEU A 140 7.71 -17.15 13.49
C LEU A 140 6.65 -17.05 12.37
N PHE A 141 6.46 -15.87 11.81
CA PHE A 141 5.54 -15.67 10.66
C PHE A 141 6.16 -16.09 9.33
N LYS A 142 7.49 -16.26 9.24
CA LYS A 142 8.15 -16.65 8.00
C LYS A 142 7.75 -18.07 7.60
N GLY A 143 7.53 -18.29 6.30
CA GLY A 143 7.08 -19.57 5.76
C GLY A 143 5.56 -19.64 5.57
N THR A 144 5.05 -20.86 5.49
CA THR A 144 3.64 -21.13 5.13
C THR A 144 2.81 -21.42 6.35
N HIS A 145 1.77 -20.61 6.59
CA HIS A 145 0.87 -20.71 7.74
C HIS A 145 -0.58 -20.46 7.36
N ASP A 146 -1.50 -20.81 8.24
CA ASP A 146 -2.91 -20.42 8.14
C ASP A 146 -3.14 -19.04 8.79
N PHE A 147 -3.35 -18.03 7.97
CA PHE A 147 -3.54 -16.64 8.43
C PHE A 147 -4.99 -16.25 8.72
N ARG A 148 -5.92 -17.22 8.90
CA ARG A 148 -7.33 -16.91 9.18
C ARG A 148 -7.53 -16.10 10.46
N CYS A 149 -6.64 -16.24 11.43
CA CYS A 149 -6.65 -15.48 12.69
C CYS A 149 -6.12 -14.04 12.53
N PHE A 150 -5.34 -13.80 11.49
CA PHE A 150 -4.69 -12.52 11.18
C PHE A 150 -5.31 -11.81 9.97
N ALA A 151 -6.47 -12.25 9.50
CA ALA A 151 -7.05 -11.70 8.28
C ALA A 151 -8.58 -11.78 8.26
N ARG A 152 -9.17 -10.92 7.43
CA ARG A 152 -10.55 -11.11 6.98
C ARG A 152 -10.51 -11.99 5.72
N VAL A 153 -10.79 -13.27 5.88
CA VAL A 153 -10.85 -14.23 4.77
C VAL A 153 -12.17 -14.07 4.04
N GLU A 154 -12.13 -13.72 2.74
CA GLU A 154 -13.30 -13.68 1.88
C GLU A 154 -13.78 -15.11 1.57
N PRO A 155 -15.11 -15.33 1.38
CA PRO A 155 -15.62 -16.66 1.03
C PRO A 155 -14.90 -17.25 -0.19
N GLY A 156 -14.50 -18.53 -0.10
CA GLY A 156 -13.81 -19.24 -1.16
C GLY A 156 -12.30 -18.90 -1.32
N LYS A 157 -11.73 -18.02 -0.49
CA LYS A 157 -10.29 -17.76 -0.50
C LYS A 157 -9.54 -18.70 0.43
N ASN A 158 -8.38 -19.19 -0.04
CA ASN A 158 -7.47 -19.99 0.79
C ASN A 158 -6.78 -19.09 1.82
N PRO A 159 -6.95 -19.35 3.14
CA PRO A 159 -6.29 -18.59 4.20
C PRO A 159 -4.80 -18.90 4.34
N VAL A 160 -4.33 -20.01 3.79
CA VAL A 160 -2.93 -20.39 3.82
C VAL A 160 -2.13 -19.50 2.87
N LYS A 161 -1.09 -18.84 3.42
CA LYS A 161 -0.17 -17.96 2.71
C LYS A 161 1.27 -18.26 3.10
N THR A 162 2.18 -17.92 2.21
CA THR A 162 3.63 -17.98 2.47
C THR A 162 4.17 -16.57 2.59
N ILE A 163 4.87 -16.30 3.69
CA ILE A 163 5.66 -15.08 3.88
C ILE A 163 7.11 -15.41 3.52
N ASP A 164 7.62 -14.73 2.50
CA ASP A 164 8.97 -14.96 1.97
C ASP A 164 10.02 -14.24 2.81
N HIS A 165 9.70 -13.00 3.24
CA HIS A 165 10.55 -12.17 4.09
C HIS A 165 9.72 -11.44 5.13
N ILE A 166 10.26 -11.36 6.36
CA ILE A 166 9.71 -10.54 7.44
C ILE A 166 10.84 -10.13 8.38
N GLU A 167 10.91 -8.84 8.70
CA GLU A 167 11.94 -8.28 9.57
C GLU A 167 11.43 -7.06 10.35
N ILE A 168 11.91 -6.88 11.57
CA ILE A 168 11.76 -5.65 12.35
C ILE A 168 13.03 -4.84 12.25
N ILE A 169 12.95 -3.71 11.57
CA ILE A 169 14.04 -2.76 11.35
C ILE A 169 13.91 -1.63 12.37
N THR A 170 15.02 -1.32 13.05
CA THR A 170 15.07 -0.26 14.08
C THR A 170 16.11 0.78 13.73
N GLY A 171 15.73 2.05 13.76
CA GLY A 171 16.63 3.21 13.70
C GLY A 171 16.75 3.90 15.06
N LYS A 172 17.27 5.12 15.08
CA LYS A 172 17.45 5.91 16.31
C LYS A 172 16.11 6.20 16.99
N ASP A 173 15.10 6.59 16.22
CA ASP A 173 13.77 6.97 16.69
C ASP A 173 12.66 6.27 15.87
N GLU A 174 13.00 5.20 15.16
CA GLU A 174 12.10 4.49 14.26
C GLU A 174 12.05 3.00 14.57
N CYS A 175 10.87 2.44 14.48
CA CYS A 175 10.65 1.00 14.43
C CYS A 175 9.67 0.69 13.30
N LEU A 176 10.05 -0.18 12.40
CA LEU A 176 9.18 -0.62 11.32
C LEU A 176 9.24 -2.13 11.12
N LEU A 177 8.12 -2.68 10.69
CA LEU A 177 8.01 -4.02 10.14
C LEU A 177 8.15 -3.93 8.62
N GLU A 178 9.07 -4.70 8.03
CA GLU A 178 9.08 -4.99 6.59
C GLU A 178 8.64 -6.43 6.36
N ILE A 179 7.75 -6.64 5.38
CA ILE A 179 7.18 -7.96 5.08
C ILE A 179 6.92 -8.11 3.59
N SER A 180 7.34 -9.25 3.02
CA SER A 180 7.14 -9.57 1.60
C SER A 180 6.52 -10.93 1.41
N ALA A 181 5.60 -11.02 0.44
CA ALA A 181 4.93 -12.24 0.00
C ALA A 181 4.40 -12.06 -1.42
N GLN A 182 4.11 -13.17 -2.11
CA GLN A 182 3.41 -13.11 -3.39
C GLN A 182 2.03 -12.45 -3.28
N GLY A 183 1.33 -12.64 -2.14
CA GLY A 183 0.04 -12.00 -1.91
C GLY A 183 -0.40 -12.09 -0.47
N PHE A 184 -1.21 -11.13 -0.07
CA PHE A 184 -1.75 -10.99 1.27
C PHE A 184 -3.28 -11.10 1.28
N LEU A 185 -3.83 -11.55 2.40
CA LEU A 185 -5.27 -11.51 2.67
C LEU A 185 -5.68 -10.11 3.15
N TRP A 186 -6.96 -9.84 3.14
CA TRP A 186 -7.49 -8.56 3.62
C TRP A 186 -7.16 -8.33 5.10
N HIS A 187 -6.58 -7.18 5.43
CA HIS A 187 -6.06 -6.76 6.74
C HIS A 187 -4.84 -7.55 7.26
N MET A 188 -4.32 -8.55 6.54
CA MET A 188 -3.30 -9.48 7.03
C MET A 188 -2.06 -8.76 7.60
N VAL A 189 -1.44 -7.87 6.85
CA VAL A 189 -0.23 -7.16 7.30
C VAL A 189 -0.51 -6.32 8.56
N ARG A 190 -1.66 -5.65 8.62
CA ARG A 190 -2.05 -4.86 9.79
C ARG A 190 -2.33 -5.71 11.01
N CYS A 191 -2.90 -6.89 10.84
CA CYS A 191 -3.09 -7.84 11.96
C CYS A 191 -1.75 -8.39 12.44
N ILE A 192 -0.81 -8.71 11.54
CA ILE A 192 0.56 -9.11 11.91
C ILE A 192 1.25 -8.00 12.70
N ALA A 193 1.20 -6.75 12.19
CA ALA A 193 1.77 -5.60 12.89
C ALA A 193 1.15 -5.39 14.29
N GLY A 194 -0.17 -5.58 14.42
CA GLY A 194 -0.87 -5.52 15.70
C GLY A 194 -0.48 -6.65 16.67
N ALA A 195 -0.31 -7.88 16.16
CA ALA A 195 0.15 -9.01 16.98
C ALA A 195 1.58 -8.79 17.49
N LEU A 196 2.47 -8.31 16.63
CA LEU A 196 3.86 -8.02 17.01
C LEU A 196 3.93 -6.92 18.08
N LEU A 197 3.07 -5.90 17.98
CA LEU A 197 2.99 -4.88 19.02
C LEU A 197 2.49 -5.47 20.35
N GLN A 198 1.47 -6.34 20.34
CA GLN A 198 0.96 -7.02 21.53
C GLN A 198 2.02 -7.93 22.18
N ILE A 199 2.85 -8.62 21.39
CA ILE A 199 4.03 -9.39 21.90
C ILE A 199 4.98 -8.44 22.62
N SER A 200 5.34 -7.33 22.00
CA SER A 200 6.22 -6.32 22.61
C SER A 200 5.67 -5.75 23.93
N GLU A 201 4.36 -5.64 24.05
CA GLU A 201 3.66 -5.14 25.23
C GLU A 201 3.35 -6.26 26.26
N GLY A 202 3.70 -7.52 25.97
CA GLY A 202 3.42 -8.69 26.82
C GLY A 202 1.93 -9.07 26.92
N THR A 203 1.07 -8.50 26.07
CA THR A 203 -0.38 -8.79 26.04
C THR A 203 -0.76 -9.96 25.13
N LEU A 204 0.17 -10.45 24.32
CA LEU A 204 0.11 -11.70 23.56
C LEU A 204 1.39 -12.49 23.81
N THR A 205 1.25 -13.79 24.11
CA THR A 205 2.38 -14.69 24.33
C THR A 205 2.83 -15.36 23.04
N THR A 206 4.08 -15.80 22.98
CA THR A 206 4.61 -16.58 21.84
C THR A 206 3.81 -17.88 21.64
N MET A 207 3.35 -18.53 22.70
CA MET A 207 2.53 -19.74 22.61
C MET A 207 1.17 -19.48 21.97
N GLU A 208 0.51 -18.38 22.32
CA GLU A 208 -0.73 -17.96 21.69
C GLU A 208 -0.52 -17.59 20.23
N LEU A 209 0.62 -16.94 19.90
CA LEU A 209 0.98 -16.63 18.52
C LEU A 209 1.09 -17.90 17.67
N LEU A 210 1.80 -18.92 18.15
CA LEU A 210 1.94 -20.22 17.47
C LEU A 210 0.58 -20.92 17.30
N TYR A 211 -0.27 -20.88 18.32
CA TYR A 211 -1.64 -21.40 18.25
C TYR A 211 -2.46 -20.65 17.19
N TYR A 212 -2.31 -19.35 17.06
CA TYR A 212 -2.99 -18.57 16.02
C TYR A 212 -2.46 -18.87 14.61
N LEU A 213 -1.16 -19.16 14.46
CA LEU A 213 -0.55 -19.56 13.18
C LEU A 213 -0.95 -20.96 12.71
N SER A 214 -1.47 -21.81 13.60
CA SER A 214 -2.10 -23.08 13.21
C SER A 214 -3.53 -22.92 12.67
N GLY A 215 -4.06 -21.69 12.66
CA GLY A 215 -5.42 -21.38 12.23
C GLY A 215 -6.46 -21.51 13.34
N GLU A 216 -6.03 -21.77 14.56
CA GLU A 216 -6.92 -21.91 15.71
C GLU A 216 -6.95 -20.65 16.55
N CYS A 217 -8.05 -19.91 16.53
CA CYS A 217 -8.21 -18.72 17.37
C CYS A 217 -9.65 -18.58 17.89
N LYS A 218 -9.78 -18.23 19.16
CA LYS A 218 -11.07 -17.83 19.74
C LYS A 218 -11.51 -16.46 19.21
N ASN A 219 -10.56 -15.52 19.10
CA ASN A 219 -10.77 -14.19 18.60
C ASN A 219 -9.67 -13.85 17.56
N LYS A 220 -10.04 -13.13 16.51
CA LYS A 220 -9.08 -12.64 15.53
C LYS A 220 -8.23 -11.51 16.09
N VAL A 221 -6.99 -11.44 15.66
CA VAL A 221 -6.11 -10.31 15.98
C VAL A 221 -6.68 -9.03 15.37
N LYS A 222 -6.75 -7.96 16.17
CA LYS A 222 -7.20 -6.65 15.71
C LYS A 222 -6.14 -6.03 14.78
N PRO A 223 -6.55 -5.46 13.63
CA PRO A 223 -5.63 -4.79 12.75
C PRO A 223 -5.08 -3.49 13.38
N ALA A 224 -3.79 -3.26 13.28
CA ALA A 224 -3.17 -1.99 13.63
C ALA A 224 -3.68 -0.84 12.74
N SER A 225 -3.42 0.44 13.11
CA SER A 225 -3.85 1.61 12.33
C SER A 225 -3.42 1.52 10.86
N PRO A 226 -4.23 1.93 9.91
CA PRO A 226 -3.82 1.98 8.51
C PRO A 226 -2.74 3.04 8.24
N ASP A 227 -2.66 4.10 9.05
CA ASP A 227 -1.81 5.27 8.81
C ASP A 227 -0.31 4.96 8.82
N GLY A 228 0.10 3.87 9.49
CA GLY A 228 1.48 3.41 9.48
C GLY A 228 1.82 2.47 8.32
N LEU A 229 0.82 2.03 7.52
CA LEU A 229 1.03 1.02 6.49
C LEU A 229 1.30 1.63 5.12
N ILE A 230 2.38 1.21 4.48
CA ILE A 230 2.75 1.59 3.12
C ILE A 230 2.95 0.33 2.28
N LEU A 231 2.25 0.19 1.16
CA LEU A 231 2.67 -0.70 0.08
C LEU A 231 3.96 -0.12 -0.50
N TRP A 232 5.10 -0.70 -0.07
CA TRP A 232 6.41 -0.14 -0.34
C TRP A 232 6.87 -0.38 -1.76
N ASP A 233 6.73 -1.62 -2.20
CA ASP A 233 7.11 -2.01 -3.56
C ASP A 233 6.28 -3.19 -4.07
N VAL A 234 6.18 -3.30 -5.38
CA VAL A 234 5.60 -4.42 -6.10
C VAL A 234 6.65 -4.90 -7.11
N ASP A 235 7.17 -6.08 -6.85
CA ASP A 235 8.21 -6.69 -7.66
C ASP A 235 7.64 -7.25 -8.97
N THR A 236 8.31 -6.97 -10.07
CA THR A 236 7.90 -7.33 -11.42
C THR A 236 9.12 -7.49 -12.32
N ASP A 237 9.01 -8.33 -13.33
CA ASP A 237 10.02 -8.47 -14.39
C ASP A 237 9.73 -7.50 -15.57
N LEU A 238 9.52 -6.22 -15.25
CA LEU A 238 9.22 -5.18 -16.24
C LEU A 238 10.35 -4.17 -16.36
N ASP A 239 10.63 -3.72 -17.60
CA ASP A 239 11.59 -2.66 -17.88
C ASP A 239 10.94 -1.28 -17.64
N TRP A 240 11.15 -0.73 -16.46
CA TRP A 240 10.55 0.51 -16.01
C TRP A 240 11.29 1.74 -16.49
N GLN A 241 10.56 2.66 -17.11
CA GLN A 241 11.04 3.98 -17.51
C GLN A 241 10.57 5.03 -16.51
N GLU A 242 11.51 5.78 -15.94
CA GLU A 242 11.23 6.79 -14.91
C GLU A 242 10.39 7.95 -15.44
N MET A 243 9.53 8.48 -14.59
CA MET A 243 8.72 9.66 -14.87
C MET A 243 9.01 10.77 -13.85
N THR A 244 9.05 12.01 -14.35
CA THR A 244 9.19 13.17 -13.47
C THR A 244 7.89 13.46 -12.75
N ILE A 245 7.95 13.53 -11.42
CA ILE A 245 6.84 14.01 -10.59
C ILE A 245 6.83 15.54 -10.65
N PRO A 246 5.69 16.19 -10.97
CA PRO A 246 5.63 17.65 -11.04
C PRO A 246 6.03 18.32 -9.72
N ASN A 247 6.88 19.36 -9.77
CA ASN A 247 7.37 20.09 -8.60
C ASN A 247 6.24 20.63 -7.70
N LEU A 248 5.09 20.98 -8.29
CA LEU A 248 3.93 21.43 -7.55
C LEU A 248 3.38 20.34 -6.61
N LYS A 249 3.41 19.07 -7.03
CA LYS A 249 2.98 17.93 -6.20
C LYS A 249 3.98 17.67 -5.08
N THR A 250 5.26 17.54 -5.40
CA THR A 250 6.31 17.31 -4.41
C THR A 250 6.35 18.45 -3.38
N GLY A 251 6.25 19.70 -3.80
CA GLY A 251 6.20 20.86 -2.90
C GLY A 251 4.99 20.85 -1.96
N ARG A 252 3.81 20.40 -2.43
CA ARG A 252 2.63 20.26 -1.56
C ARG A 252 2.81 19.14 -0.53
N ILE A 253 3.39 18.00 -0.94
CA ILE A 253 3.64 16.86 -0.05
C ILE A 253 4.66 17.26 1.03
N ILE A 254 5.76 17.92 0.65
CA ILE A 254 6.80 18.40 1.58
C ILE A 254 6.19 19.37 2.60
N ARG A 255 5.46 20.40 2.12
CA ARG A 255 4.80 21.36 3.01
C ARG A 255 3.84 20.69 4.00
N LYS A 256 3.07 19.68 3.52
CA LYS A 256 2.15 18.95 4.41
C LYS A 256 2.90 18.12 5.45
N SER A 257 4.04 17.54 5.09
CA SER A 257 4.91 16.82 6.03
C SER A 257 5.46 17.78 7.11
N GLU A 258 5.96 18.95 6.72
CA GLU A 258 6.45 19.98 7.65
C GLU A 258 5.36 20.46 8.61
N GLU A 259 4.14 20.69 8.10
CA GLU A 259 2.97 21.08 8.90
C GLU A 259 2.61 20.00 9.95
N LEU A 260 2.59 18.74 9.56
CA LEU A 260 2.29 17.62 10.46
C LEU A 260 3.37 17.45 11.55
N LEU A 261 4.64 17.62 11.20
CA LEU A 261 5.75 17.58 12.15
C LEU A 261 5.64 18.73 13.17
N LEU A 262 5.32 19.94 12.70
CA LEU A 262 5.09 21.09 13.58
C LEU A 262 3.92 20.86 14.53
N LEU A 263 2.79 20.39 14.02
CA LEU A 263 1.61 20.07 14.84
C LEU A 263 1.92 19.00 15.88
N GLY A 264 2.63 17.93 15.51
CA GLY A 264 3.07 16.88 16.43
C GLY A 264 3.90 17.46 17.58
N LYS A 265 4.85 18.33 17.28
CA LYS A 265 5.65 19.05 18.29
C LYS A 265 4.80 19.93 19.19
N VAL A 266 3.87 20.70 18.62
CA VAL A 266 2.96 21.56 19.40
C VAL A 266 2.11 20.74 20.37
N TYR A 267 1.52 19.63 19.90
CA TYR A 267 0.71 18.75 20.76
C TYR A 267 1.53 18.14 21.90
N SER A 268 2.77 17.74 21.66
CA SER A 268 3.67 17.25 22.71
C SER A 268 3.95 18.32 23.76
N LEU A 269 4.21 19.56 23.33
CA LEU A 269 4.47 20.68 24.26
C LEU A 269 3.25 21.08 25.08
N LEU A 270 2.03 20.96 24.55
CA LEU A 270 0.80 21.26 25.29
C LEU A 270 0.53 20.25 26.43
N LEU A 271 1.11 19.06 26.36
CA LEU A 271 0.98 18.02 27.38
C LEU A 271 2.11 18.04 28.41
N SER A 272 3.32 18.48 28.04
CA SER A 272 4.51 18.47 28.87
C SER A 272 4.51 19.46 30.06
N GLY A 273 3.56 20.41 30.13
CA GLY A 273 3.45 21.38 31.23
C GLY A 273 2.50 20.98 32.36
N ARG A 274 2.00 19.74 32.41
CA ARG A 274 1.03 19.33 33.43
C ARG A 274 1.61 18.67 34.68
N ASP A 275 2.89 18.28 34.65
CA ASP A 275 3.55 17.55 35.75
C ASP A 275 4.50 18.41 36.61
N GLU A 276 4.75 19.66 36.24
CA GLU A 276 5.48 20.59 37.10
C GLU A 276 4.47 21.30 38.04
N LYS A 277 4.13 20.66 39.15
CA LYS A 277 3.62 21.39 40.30
C LYS A 277 4.77 22.23 40.86
N PRO A 278 4.63 23.55 41.01
CA PRO A 278 5.60 24.32 41.78
C PRO A 278 5.55 23.84 43.20
N GLU A 279 6.71 23.48 43.77
CA GLU A 279 6.95 23.27 45.21
C GLU A 279 6.67 24.55 46.02
#